data_67227f6e4cc25d804c810434e7fff4dd
#
_entry.id   67227f6e4cc25d804c810434e7fff4dd
#
_cell.length_a   1.000
_cell.length_b   1.000
_cell.length_c   1.000
_cell.angle_alpha   90.00
_cell.angle_beta   90.00
_cell.angle_gamma   90.00
#
_symmetry.space_group_name_H-M   'P 1'
#
loop_
_entity.id
_entity.type
_entity.pdbx_description
1 polymer ?
#
loop_
_entity_poly.entity_id
_entity_poly.type
_entity_poly.pdbx_seq_one_letter_code
_entity_poly.pdbx_strand_id
1 'polypeptide(L)'
;MAAALTVASVGLSSCVGDLDVENINPQKTSTTEYDYILNKVYANLVLTGQKGPDGEGDLDDIDEGTSSMIRQLWNANSLTTDEAKCIWGDEGIPEFNRNNWSDAHPMMKALYYRLYFGVTLSNYYLENVKGDDNETLTMRAEARFMRAMFMYYLMDLYGNVPVKTSVSSEATPQSSRSEVFAFVEKELKDIVGDGEGNEVLADKRATYGRADKVAGWILLSRLYLNAEVYTGSAQWQKAKDYADKAIKGGYSLCTEGKNGYSAYQLLFMGDNDTNGAQNEIVLPAIHDGMETQTWGGCLFIIAASNSSSKTDVNLGTSEKWGGNRVTKQFAEKFITDEAAVKDLVEPSEVAKAAGDDRALFSCAKHTISMEDESDFYSGYAYNKFTNIHSDGTQPKHTQFVDTDFPMIRLAEAYLNYAEADARLNGNRCSADGLAKIKDLRKRAHASEPSAFTLEEVCDEWAREFGFECMRRTTLIRFGKFGGDSNYYWQWKGGSVNGKQIDSKYNLFAIPNSVVSETIKQNPGY
;
A
#
# COMPACT_ATOMS: atom_id res chain seq x y z
N MET A 1 39.39 58.39 -69.91
CA MET A 1 38.32 58.27 -68.97
C MET A 1 38.43 56.92 -68.36
N ALA A 2 38.94 56.82 -67.14
CA ALA A 2 39.06 55.58 -66.40
C ALA A 2 37.95 55.59 -65.29
N ALA A 3 37.07 54.63 -65.33
CA ALA A 3 36.04 54.45 -64.30
C ALA A 3 36.57 53.46 -63.25
N ALA A 4 36.73 53.94 -62.05
CA ALA A 4 37.12 53.11 -60.92
C ALA A 4 35.85 52.37 -60.37
N LEU A 5 35.91 51.06 -60.39
CA LEU A 5 34.88 50.21 -59.67
C LEU A 5 35.35 50.04 -58.23
N THR A 6 34.57 50.58 -57.31
CA THR A 6 34.72 50.35 -55.87
C THR A 6 33.92 49.10 -55.51
N VAL A 7 34.63 48.03 -55.16
CA VAL A 7 33.99 46.82 -54.60
C VAL A 7 33.77 47.03 -53.09
N ALA A 8 32.53 47.16 -52.67
CA ALA A 8 32.18 47.16 -51.28
C ALA A 8 32.15 45.70 -50.78
N SER A 9 33.09 45.36 -49.92
CA SER A 9 33.06 44.08 -49.17
C SER A 9 31.98 44.17 -48.07
N VAL A 10 30.87 43.54 -48.32
CA VAL A 10 29.85 43.26 -47.25
C VAL A 10 30.39 42.14 -46.37
N GLY A 11 30.83 42.52 -45.19
CA GLY A 11 31.21 41.53 -44.17
C GLY A 11 29.97 40.71 -43.76
N LEU A 12 29.99 39.44 -44.11
CA LEU A 12 29.11 38.48 -43.54
C LEU A 12 29.53 38.26 -42.08
N SER A 13 28.93 38.99 -41.11
CA SER A 13 28.96 38.60 -39.72
C SER A 13 28.06 37.38 -39.60
N SER A 14 28.66 36.21 -39.61
CA SER A 14 27.99 34.97 -39.22
C SER A 14 27.52 35.14 -37.76
N CYS A 15 26.22 35.16 -37.56
CA CYS A 15 25.61 35.08 -36.24
C CYS A 15 25.94 33.70 -35.65
N VAL A 16 27.08 33.61 -34.95
CA VAL A 16 27.49 32.38 -34.24
C VAL A 16 26.52 32.10 -33.06
N GLY A 17 25.73 33.10 -32.63
CA GLY A 17 24.72 32.94 -31.60
C GLY A 17 23.45 32.17 -32.03
N ASP A 18 23.19 32.05 -33.35
CA ASP A 18 22.02 31.29 -33.85
C ASP A 18 22.26 29.75 -33.90
N LEU A 19 23.47 29.31 -33.51
CA LEU A 19 23.84 27.90 -33.42
C LEU A 19 23.74 27.34 -31.97
N ASP A 20 23.51 28.19 -30.99
CA ASP A 20 23.12 27.77 -29.64
C ASP A 20 21.60 27.48 -29.59
N VAL A 21 21.16 26.56 -30.43
CA VAL A 21 19.82 25.98 -30.30
C VAL A 21 19.86 25.13 -29.05
N GLU A 22 19.09 25.49 -28.03
CA GLU A 22 18.78 24.59 -26.93
C GLU A 22 18.33 23.25 -27.53
N ASN A 23 18.91 22.20 -27.03
CA ASN A 23 18.73 20.88 -27.59
C ASN A 23 17.24 20.44 -27.41
N ILE A 24 16.45 20.58 -28.48
CA ILE A 24 15.03 20.19 -28.56
C ILE A 24 14.89 18.66 -28.56
N ASN A 25 15.93 17.91 -28.20
CA ASN A 25 15.81 16.46 -28.06
C ASN A 25 15.01 16.16 -26.81
N PRO A 26 13.78 15.61 -26.91
CA PRO A 26 12.94 15.25 -25.76
C PRO A 26 13.58 14.19 -24.84
N GLN A 27 14.74 13.65 -25.20
CA GLN A 27 15.54 12.73 -24.40
C GLN A 27 16.62 13.43 -23.56
N LYS A 28 16.79 14.76 -23.66
CA LYS A 28 17.69 15.52 -22.80
C LYS A 28 16.87 16.40 -21.86
N THR A 29 16.60 15.87 -20.68
CA THR A 29 15.90 16.53 -19.60
C THR A 29 16.82 17.50 -18.85
N SER A 30 16.33 18.70 -18.51
CA SER A 30 17.00 19.63 -17.57
C SER A 30 16.89 19.08 -16.12
N THR A 31 17.70 19.57 -15.18
CA THR A 31 17.61 19.19 -13.75
C THR A 31 16.21 19.38 -13.18
N THR A 32 15.48 20.39 -13.60
CA THR A 32 14.09 20.66 -13.21
C THR A 32 13.13 19.56 -13.68
N GLU A 33 13.42 18.89 -14.80
CA GLU A 33 12.59 17.80 -15.33
C GLU A 33 12.81 16.49 -14.57
N TYR A 34 13.97 16.30 -13.91
CA TYR A 34 14.22 15.11 -13.07
C TYR A 34 13.40 15.11 -11.79
N ASP A 35 13.02 16.27 -11.24
CA ASP A 35 12.11 16.36 -10.10
C ASP A 35 10.73 15.78 -10.46
N TYR A 36 10.27 15.98 -11.70
CA TYR A 36 9.05 15.35 -12.20
C TYR A 36 9.15 13.82 -12.26
N ILE A 37 10.35 13.27 -12.51
CA ILE A 37 10.56 11.81 -12.50
C ILE A 37 10.39 11.26 -11.06
N LEU A 38 10.95 11.94 -10.06
CA LEU A 38 10.75 11.54 -8.67
C LEU A 38 9.26 11.64 -8.27
N ASN A 39 8.58 12.71 -8.68
CA ASN A 39 7.13 12.82 -8.47
C ASN A 39 6.37 11.68 -9.16
N LYS A 40 6.77 11.25 -10.38
CA LYS A 40 6.17 10.09 -11.06
C LYS A 40 6.43 8.78 -10.30
N VAL A 41 7.57 8.63 -9.62
CA VAL A 41 7.83 7.47 -8.75
C VAL A 41 6.80 7.37 -7.63
N TYR A 42 6.48 8.50 -6.97
CA TYR A 42 5.42 8.54 -5.95
C TYR A 42 4.03 8.38 -6.56
N ALA A 43 3.76 9.06 -7.68
CA ALA A 43 2.47 8.97 -8.38
C ALA A 43 2.15 7.54 -8.85
N ASN A 44 3.15 6.68 -9.09
CA ASN A 44 2.95 5.27 -9.42
C ASN A 44 2.21 4.48 -8.32
N LEU A 45 2.14 4.98 -7.10
CA LEU A 45 1.31 4.38 -6.04
C LEU A 45 -0.19 4.49 -6.35
N VAL A 46 -0.62 5.56 -7.04
CA VAL A 46 -2.02 5.94 -7.27
C VAL A 46 -2.37 5.92 -8.75
N LEU A 47 -1.62 6.66 -9.58
CA LEU A 47 -1.93 6.86 -10.99
C LEU A 47 -1.57 5.65 -11.85
N THR A 48 -2.38 5.42 -12.87
CA THR A 48 -2.26 4.31 -13.82
C THR A 48 -1.69 4.73 -15.17
N GLY A 49 -1.76 6.04 -15.50
CA GLY A 49 -1.25 6.64 -16.72
C GLY A 49 -1.10 8.15 -16.60
N GLN A 50 -0.70 8.81 -17.71
CA GLN A 50 -0.46 10.26 -17.75
C GLN A 50 -1.64 11.04 -18.31
N LYS A 51 -2.64 10.38 -18.89
CA LYS A 51 -3.78 11.01 -19.58
C LYS A 51 -5.09 10.95 -18.81
N GLY A 52 -5.01 10.81 -17.48
CA GLY A 52 -6.17 10.66 -16.61
C GLY A 52 -6.67 9.20 -16.52
N PRO A 53 -7.81 8.97 -15.86
CA PRO A 53 -8.27 7.63 -15.48
C PRO A 53 -8.77 6.77 -16.67
N ASP A 54 -9.13 7.40 -17.79
CA ASP A 54 -9.65 6.75 -19.01
C ASP A 54 -8.67 6.90 -20.20
N GLY A 55 -7.41 7.23 -19.93
CA GLY A 55 -6.40 7.45 -20.95
C GLY A 55 -5.58 6.20 -21.29
N GLU A 56 -4.40 6.42 -21.86
CA GLU A 56 -3.43 5.35 -22.09
C GLU A 56 -2.70 5.01 -20.80
N GLY A 57 -2.76 3.75 -20.37
CA GLY A 57 -2.08 3.26 -19.18
C GLY A 57 -0.54 3.22 -19.33
N ASP A 58 0.16 3.23 -18.20
CA ASP A 58 1.62 3.03 -18.14
C ASP A 58 2.03 1.58 -18.46
N LEU A 59 1.10 0.64 -18.43
CA LEU A 59 1.33 -0.80 -18.61
C LEU A 59 0.56 -1.31 -19.83
N ASP A 60 1.26 -2.00 -20.73
CA ASP A 60 0.68 -2.62 -21.91
C ASP A 60 -0.11 -3.90 -21.56
N ASP A 61 -1.10 -4.25 -22.37
CA ASP A 61 -1.91 -5.45 -22.26
C ASP A 61 -2.67 -5.62 -20.94
N ILE A 62 -2.96 -4.54 -20.24
CA ILE A 62 -3.67 -4.53 -18.96
C ILE A 62 -4.66 -3.36 -18.99
N ASP A 63 -5.90 -3.61 -18.59
CA ASP A 63 -6.89 -2.56 -18.40
C ASP A 63 -6.38 -1.50 -17.43
N GLU A 64 -6.43 -0.22 -17.83
CA GLU A 64 -5.85 0.87 -17.08
C GLU A 64 -6.46 0.97 -15.68
N GLY A 65 -7.79 1.00 -15.57
CA GLY A 65 -8.50 1.16 -14.30
C GLY A 65 -8.20 0.06 -13.29
N THR A 66 -7.90 -1.15 -13.77
CA THR A 66 -7.50 -2.28 -12.92
C THR A 66 -6.01 -2.32 -12.63
N SER A 67 -5.17 -1.60 -13.35
CA SER A 67 -3.69 -1.65 -13.21
C SER A 67 -3.13 -0.84 -12.04
N SER A 68 -3.96 -0.15 -11.25
CA SER A 68 -3.53 0.64 -10.08
C SER A 68 -2.83 -0.23 -9.04
N MET A 69 -1.71 0.26 -8.50
CA MET A 69 -0.96 -0.45 -7.48
C MET A 69 -1.80 -0.75 -6.24
N ILE A 70 -2.47 0.26 -5.67
CA ILE A 70 -3.26 0.10 -4.44
C ILE A 70 -4.41 -0.88 -4.67
N ARG A 71 -5.15 -0.77 -5.79
CA ARG A 71 -6.26 -1.70 -6.11
C ARG A 71 -5.77 -3.14 -6.14
N GLN A 72 -4.67 -3.42 -6.84
CA GLN A 72 -4.18 -4.80 -6.96
C GLN A 72 -3.50 -5.29 -5.68
N LEU A 73 -2.82 -4.42 -4.94
CA LEU A 73 -2.25 -4.75 -3.64
C LEU A 73 -3.36 -5.07 -2.62
N TRP A 74 -4.48 -4.31 -2.67
CA TRP A 74 -5.66 -4.57 -1.85
C TRP A 74 -6.32 -5.91 -2.24
N ASN A 75 -6.57 -6.16 -3.52
CA ASN A 75 -7.12 -7.43 -4.00
C ASN A 75 -6.26 -8.62 -3.53
N ALA A 76 -4.94 -8.51 -3.69
CA ALA A 76 -3.98 -9.54 -3.30
C ALA A 76 -3.97 -9.82 -1.78
N ASN A 77 -4.19 -8.80 -0.95
CA ASN A 77 -4.12 -8.92 0.52
C ASN A 77 -5.48 -9.17 1.16
N SER A 78 -6.56 -8.60 0.63
CA SER A 78 -7.88 -8.67 1.27
C SER A 78 -8.74 -9.80 0.71
N LEU A 79 -8.86 -9.94 -0.64
CA LEU A 79 -9.71 -10.97 -1.24
C LEU A 79 -9.19 -12.39 -1.02
N THR A 80 -7.88 -12.55 -0.88
CA THR A 80 -7.26 -13.86 -0.64
C THR A 80 -7.32 -14.32 0.81
N THR A 81 -7.83 -13.50 1.72
CA THR A 81 -7.78 -13.71 3.18
C THR A 81 -9.16 -13.77 3.84
N ASP A 82 -9.15 -13.74 5.15
CA ASP A 82 -10.35 -13.62 5.99
C ASP A 82 -10.93 -12.20 6.03
N GLU A 83 -10.33 -11.22 5.36
CA GLU A 83 -10.86 -9.85 5.34
C GLU A 83 -12.10 -9.74 4.46
N ALA A 84 -11.98 -9.99 3.17
CA ALA A 84 -13.05 -9.67 2.22
C ALA A 84 -13.21 -10.68 1.08
N LYS A 85 -14.36 -10.58 0.41
CA LYS A 85 -14.66 -11.20 -0.89
C LYS A 85 -15.38 -10.17 -1.77
N CYS A 86 -15.19 -10.29 -3.08
CA CYS A 86 -15.83 -9.43 -4.07
C CYS A 86 -16.81 -10.25 -4.93
N ILE A 87 -17.99 -9.67 -5.21
CA ILE A 87 -19.03 -10.37 -6.02
C ILE A 87 -18.73 -10.38 -7.51
N TRP A 88 -17.80 -9.53 -7.97
CA TRP A 88 -17.61 -9.35 -9.41
C TRP A 88 -17.07 -10.61 -10.10
N GLY A 89 -17.53 -10.82 -11.32
CA GLY A 89 -17.10 -11.93 -12.16
C GLY A 89 -15.89 -11.62 -13.05
N ASP A 90 -15.21 -10.49 -12.83
CA ASP A 90 -14.01 -10.11 -13.57
C ASP A 90 -12.94 -11.18 -13.41
N GLU A 91 -12.23 -11.46 -14.52
CA GLU A 91 -11.16 -12.46 -14.54
C GLU A 91 -10.11 -12.16 -13.45
N GLY A 92 -9.90 -13.12 -12.57
CA GLY A 92 -9.00 -13.02 -11.42
C GLY A 92 -9.70 -12.77 -10.08
N ILE A 93 -10.87 -12.15 -10.02
CA ILE A 93 -11.60 -11.92 -8.76
C ILE A 93 -12.08 -13.24 -8.13
N PRO A 94 -12.78 -14.15 -8.84
CA PRO A 94 -13.16 -15.44 -8.28
C PRO A 94 -11.97 -16.28 -7.82
N GLU A 95 -10.85 -16.23 -8.55
CA GLU A 95 -9.64 -16.97 -8.21
C GLU A 95 -8.99 -16.45 -6.93
N PHE A 96 -8.97 -15.13 -6.71
CA PHE A 96 -8.53 -14.53 -5.44
C PHE A 96 -9.46 -14.92 -4.28
N ASN A 97 -10.77 -14.78 -4.46
CA ASN A 97 -11.76 -15.15 -3.45
C ASN A 97 -11.56 -16.59 -2.95
N ARG A 98 -11.26 -17.51 -3.88
CA ARG A 98 -11.23 -18.96 -3.65
C ARG A 98 -9.84 -19.54 -3.49
N ASN A 99 -8.78 -18.73 -3.54
CA ASN A 99 -7.37 -19.15 -3.45
C ASN A 99 -7.02 -20.26 -4.46
N ASN A 100 -7.36 -20.08 -5.73
CA ASN A 100 -7.15 -21.09 -6.78
C ASN A 100 -6.55 -20.50 -8.07
N TRP A 101 -5.75 -19.44 -7.95
CA TRP A 101 -5.07 -18.79 -9.07
C TRP A 101 -4.00 -19.66 -9.73
N SER A 102 -3.71 -19.35 -11.00
CA SER A 102 -2.60 -19.90 -11.79
C SER A 102 -1.61 -18.79 -12.19
N ASP A 103 -0.57 -19.14 -12.94
CA ASP A 103 0.43 -18.20 -13.46
C ASP A 103 -0.08 -17.31 -14.63
N ALA A 104 -1.26 -17.59 -15.14
CA ALA A 104 -1.93 -16.77 -16.16
C ALA A 104 -2.83 -15.67 -15.55
N HIS A 105 -2.88 -15.53 -14.22
CA HIS A 105 -3.78 -14.62 -13.52
C HIS A 105 -3.51 -13.14 -13.84
N PRO A 106 -4.49 -12.40 -14.44
CA PRO A 106 -4.25 -11.07 -15.00
C PRO A 106 -3.90 -10.02 -13.93
N MET A 107 -4.56 -10.07 -12.77
CA MET A 107 -4.34 -9.08 -11.70
C MET A 107 -3.00 -9.28 -10.99
N MET A 108 -2.51 -10.51 -10.85
CA MET A 108 -1.17 -10.79 -10.37
C MET A 108 -0.11 -10.28 -11.36
N LYS A 109 -0.34 -10.48 -12.68
CA LYS A 109 0.50 -9.91 -13.75
C LYS A 109 0.53 -8.38 -13.65
N ALA A 110 -0.64 -7.74 -13.49
CA ALA A 110 -0.75 -6.29 -13.34
C ALA A 110 0.07 -5.75 -12.16
N LEU A 111 -0.05 -6.39 -10.98
CA LEU A 111 0.69 -5.97 -9.79
C LEU A 111 2.21 -6.16 -9.95
N TYR A 112 2.63 -7.29 -10.53
CA TYR A 112 4.04 -7.56 -10.81
C TYR A 112 4.65 -6.49 -11.71
N TYR A 113 3.97 -6.15 -12.81
CA TYR A 113 4.45 -5.14 -13.75
C TYR A 113 4.43 -3.74 -13.15
N ARG A 114 3.39 -3.39 -12.38
CA ARG A 114 3.29 -2.09 -11.71
C ARG A 114 4.43 -1.88 -10.70
N LEU A 115 4.79 -2.91 -9.95
CA LEU A 115 5.91 -2.87 -9.01
C LEU A 115 7.25 -2.69 -9.74
N TYR A 116 7.48 -3.45 -10.82
CA TYR A 116 8.70 -3.28 -11.62
C TYR A 116 8.76 -1.96 -12.39
N PHE A 117 7.61 -1.42 -12.81
CA PHE A 117 7.55 -0.07 -13.37
C PHE A 117 8.05 0.96 -12.35
N GLY A 118 7.63 0.87 -11.09
CA GLY A 118 8.14 1.71 -10.01
C GLY A 118 9.65 1.53 -9.77
N VAL A 119 10.17 0.29 -9.81
CA VAL A 119 11.62 0.02 -9.75
C VAL A 119 12.35 0.68 -10.92
N THR A 120 11.81 0.59 -12.13
CA THR A 120 12.41 1.19 -13.34
C THR A 120 12.45 2.71 -13.26
N LEU A 121 11.36 3.36 -12.82
CA LEU A 121 11.33 4.82 -12.61
C LEU A 121 12.35 5.25 -11.56
N SER A 122 12.48 4.53 -10.45
CA SER A 122 13.46 4.80 -9.40
C SER A 122 14.90 4.67 -9.93
N ASN A 123 15.19 3.63 -10.70
CA ASN A 123 16.49 3.44 -11.34
C ASN A 123 16.79 4.56 -12.32
N TYR A 124 15.82 4.94 -13.17
CA TYR A 124 15.98 6.02 -14.13
C TYR A 124 16.34 7.34 -13.44
N TYR A 125 15.64 7.66 -12.33
CA TYR A 125 15.99 8.83 -11.52
C TYR A 125 17.43 8.75 -11.00
N LEU A 126 17.81 7.63 -10.38
CA LEU A 126 19.13 7.42 -9.77
C LEU A 126 20.28 7.42 -10.79
N GLU A 127 20.03 7.01 -12.04
CA GLU A 127 21.04 7.05 -13.12
C GLU A 127 21.26 8.45 -13.66
N ASN A 128 20.24 9.28 -13.71
CA ASN A 128 20.28 10.58 -14.38
C ASN A 128 20.51 11.75 -13.42
N VAL A 129 20.03 11.68 -12.19
CA VAL A 129 20.22 12.74 -11.19
C VAL A 129 21.51 12.51 -10.42
N LYS A 130 22.47 13.41 -10.57
CA LYS A 130 23.78 13.38 -9.92
C LYS A 130 23.99 14.72 -9.20
N GLY A 131 24.61 14.67 -8.04
CA GLY A 131 24.94 15.82 -7.21
C GLY A 131 25.46 15.38 -5.86
N ASP A 132 26.08 16.30 -5.15
CA ASP A 132 26.66 16.11 -3.82
C ASP A 132 26.10 17.11 -2.79
N ASP A 133 25.15 17.95 -3.22
CA ASP A 133 24.41 18.82 -2.30
C ASP A 133 23.35 18.03 -1.52
N ASN A 134 23.01 18.53 -0.34
CA ASN A 134 22.13 17.85 0.59
C ASN A 134 20.71 17.58 0.01
N GLU A 135 20.19 18.48 -0.82
CA GLU A 135 18.87 18.33 -1.42
C GLU A 135 18.87 17.17 -2.41
N THR A 136 19.82 17.17 -3.36
CA THR A 136 19.99 16.08 -4.33
C THR A 136 20.21 14.74 -3.63
N LEU A 137 21.07 14.68 -2.60
CA LEU A 137 21.34 13.45 -1.86
C LEU A 137 20.08 12.93 -1.14
N THR A 138 19.26 13.82 -0.55
CA THR A 138 18.00 13.45 0.07
C THR A 138 16.98 12.92 -0.96
N MET A 139 16.82 13.59 -2.10
CA MET A 139 15.92 13.14 -3.18
C MET A 139 16.35 11.79 -3.77
N ARG A 140 17.66 11.54 -3.87
CA ARG A 140 18.18 10.22 -4.27
C ARG A 140 17.90 9.15 -3.22
N ALA A 141 18.01 9.48 -1.92
CA ALA A 141 17.63 8.59 -0.84
C ALA A 141 16.12 8.25 -0.89
N GLU A 142 15.26 9.20 -1.24
CA GLU A 142 13.83 8.95 -1.45
C GLU A 142 13.57 8.00 -2.63
N ALA A 143 14.25 8.17 -3.76
CA ALA A 143 14.15 7.24 -4.89
C ALA A 143 14.63 5.83 -4.52
N ARG A 144 15.70 5.71 -3.71
CA ARG A 144 16.16 4.43 -3.15
C ARG A 144 15.14 3.81 -2.19
N PHE A 145 14.50 4.63 -1.35
CA PHE A 145 13.41 4.18 -0.48
C PHE A 145 12.25 3.58 -1.29
N MET A 146 11.78 4.28 -2.31
CA MET A 146 10.68 3.82 -3.16
C MET A 146 11.06 2.52 -3.89
N ARG A 147 12.28 2.42 -4.44
CA ARG A 147 12.80 1.17 -5.03
C ARG A 147 12.81 0.02 -4.02
N ALA A 148 13.30 0.26 -2.81
CA ALA A 148 13.33 -0.74 -1.75
C ALA A 148 11.92 -1.20 -1.36
N MET A 149 10.94 -0.28 -1.29
CA MET A 149 9.54 -0.59 -1.01
C MET A 149 8.89 -1.43 -2.12
N PHE A 150 9.11 -1.10 -3.40
CA PHE A 150 8.62 -1.92 -4.52
C PHE A 150 9.27 -3.31 -4.52
N MET A 151 10.58 -3.40 -4.27
CA MET A 151 11.29 -4.67 -4.15
C MET A 151 10.83 -5.50 -2.93
N TYR A 152 10.48 -4.84 -1.81
CA TYR A 152 9.86 -5.50 -0.67
C TYR A 152 8.55 -6.18 -1.05
N TYR A 153 7.63 -5.48 -1.75
CA TYR A 153 6.37 -6.08 -2.19
C TYR A 153 6.59 -7.21 -3.21
N LEU A 154 7.54 -7.05 -4.15
CA LEU A 154 7.91 -8.12 -5.08
C LEU A 154 8.39 -9.36 -4.33
N MET A 155 9.27 -9.21 -3.35
CA MET A 155 9.78 -10.31 -2.52
C MET A 155 8.68 -10.94 -1.66
N ASP A 156 7.83 -10.14 -1.02
CA ASP A 156 6.77 -10.64 -0.14
C ASP A 156 5.75 -11.47 -0.92
N LEU A 157 5.31 -10.97 -2.08
CA LEU A 157 4.23 -11.56 -2.86
C LEU A 157 4.71 -12.67 -3.80
N TYR A 158 5.87 -12.50 -4.46
CA TYR A 158 6.35 -13.41 -5.51
C TYR A 158 7.60 -14.21 -5.13
N GLY A 159 8.25 -13.91 -4.02
CA GLY A 159 9.38 -14.65 -3.50
C GLY A 159 10.70 -14.36 -4.23
N ASN A 160 11.15 -15.30 -5.07
CA ASN A 160 12.37 -15.12 -5.86
C ASN A 160 12.08 -14.20 -7.05
N VAL A 161 12.80 -13.09 -7.16
CA VAL A 161 12.57 -12.08 -8.20
C VAL A 161 13.90 -11.43 -8.65
N PRO A 162 14.02 -10.94 -9.88
CA PRO A 162 15.20 -10.18 -10.31
C PRO A 162 15.41 -8.90 -9.50
N VAL A 163 16.62 -8.66 -8.99
CA VAL A 163 17.02 -7.39 -8.39
C VAL A 163 17.60 -6.48 -9.46
N LYS A 164 16.79 -5.55 -9.98
CA LYS A 164 17.20 -4.59 -10.99
C LYS A 164 17.62 -3.27 -10.34
N THR A 165 18.86 -2.84 -10.59
CA THR A 165 19.43 -1.59 -10.09
C THR A 165 19.80 -0.59 -11.18
N SER A 166 19.49 -0.92 -12.44
CA SER A 166 19.71 -0.07 -13.63
C SER A 166 18.57 -0.21 -14.63
N VAL A 167 18.44 0.79 -15.48
CA VAL A 167 17.56 0.75 -16.66
C VAL A 167 18.32 0.07 -17.79
N SER A 168 18.06 -1.21 -18.00
CA SER A 168 18.69 -2.02 -19.03
C SER A 168 17.70 -2.98 -19.66
N SER A 169 17.84 -3.24 -20.96
CA SER A 169 17.15 -4.31 -21.68
C SER A 169 17.78 -5.69 -21.45
N GLU A 170 18.93 -5.76 -20.80
CA GLU A 170 19.57 -7.03 -20.48
C GLU A 170 18.76 -7.85 -19.46
N ALA A 171 18.68 -9.14 -19.70
CA ALA A 171 18.01 -10.04 -18.79
C ALA A 171 18.75 -10.10 -17.45
N THR A 172 18.07 -9.72 -16.37
CA THR A 172 18.58 -9.83 -15.01
C THR A 172 18.15 -11.19 -14.45
N PRO A 173 19.06 -12.06 -14.02
CA PRO A 173 18.69 -13.33 -13.40
C PRO A 173 17.85 -13.14 -12.14
N GLN A 174 17.02 -14.13 -11.85
CA GLN A 174 16.26 -14.20 -10.62
C GLN A 174 17.19 -14.34 -9.41
N SER A 175 17.00 -13.53 -8.39
CA SER A 175 17.63 -13.65 -7.07
C SER A 175 16.76 -14.47 -6.15
N SER A 176 17.36 -15.19 -5.21
CA SER A 176 16.63 -15.87 -4.14
C SER A 176 15.93 -14.84 -3.24
N ARG A 177 14.86 -15.26 -2.57
CA ARG A 177 14.12 -14.40 -1.63
C ARG A 177 15.03 -13.82 -0.54
N SER A 178 16.01 -14.61 -0.06
CA SER A 178 17.00 -14.15 0.93
C SER A 178 17.97 -13.10 0.36
N GLU A 179 18.36 -13.19 -0.93
CA GLU A 179 19.18 -12.17 -1.57
C GLU A 179 18.40 -10.89 -1.80
N VAL A 180 17.12 -10.98 -2.18
CA VAL A 180 16.23 -9.80 -2.28
C VAL A 180 16.06 -9.15 -0.90
N PHE A 181 15.86 -9.94 0.16
CA PHE A 181 15.83 -9.45 1.54
C PHE A 181 17.10 -8.67 1.89
N ALA A 182 18.27 -9.23 1.60
CA ALA A 182 19.56 -8.57 1.87
C ALA A 182 19.73 -7.26 1.09
N PHE A 183 19.25 -7.22 -0.16
CA PHE A 183 19.23 -5.99 -0.96
C PHE A 183 18.34 -4.91 -0.32
N VAL A 184 17.09 -5.26 0.03
CA VAL A 184 16.15 -4.32 0.66
C VAL A 184 16.68 -3.84 2.02
N GLU A 185 17.22 -4.76 2.85
CA GLU A 185 17.85 -4.44 4.14
C GLU A 185 18.97 -3.42 3.96
N LYS A 186 19.88 -3.67 3.01
CA LYS A 186 21.01 -2.78 2.75
C LYS A 186 20.55 -1.40 2.28
N GLU A 187 19.66 -1.34 1.28
CA GLU A 187 19.13 -0.05 0.78
C GLU A 187 18.52 0.78 1.90
N LEU A 188 17.65 0.17 2.70
CA LEU A 188 16.98 0.88 3.80
C LEU A 188 17.95 1.30 4.90
N LYS A 189 18.91 0.46 5.29
CA LYS A 189 19.91 0.81 6.30
C LYS A 189 20.80 1.97 5.87
N ASP A 190 21.22 1.98 4.61
CA ASP A 190 22.04 3.06 4.07
C ASP A 190 21.28 4.40 4.17
N ILE A 191 20.04 4.45 3.67
CA ILE A 191 19.27 5.69 3.59
C ILE A 191 18.70 6.20 4.92
N VAL A 192 18.63 5.37 5.97
CA VAL A 192 18.28 5.85 7.32
C VAL A 192 19.51 6.24 8.14
N GLY A 193 20.72 6.09 7.58
CA GLY A 193 21.99 6.45 8.22
C GLY A 193 22.55 5.37 9.16
N ASP A 194 22.03 4.14 9.12
CA ASP A 194 22.54 3.00 9.89
C ASP A 194 23.49 2.11 9.03
N GLY A 195 23.75 2.47 7.78
CA GLY A 195 24.64 1.80 6.84
C GLY A 195 25.75 2.69 6.32
N GLU A 196 26.18 2.46 5.08
CA GLU A 196 27.25 3.19 4.39
C GLU A 196 26.67 4.17 3.37
N GLY A 197 27.37 5.28 3.13
CA GLY A 197 27.03 6.28 2.11
C GLY A 197 26.50 7.58 2.69
N ASN A 198 26.27 8.55 1.80
CA ASN A 198 25.84 9.92 2.12
C ASN A 198 24.43 10.25 1.62
N GLU A 199 23.79 9.33 0.90
CA GLU A 199 22.39 9.45 0.47
C GLU A 199 21.49 9.07 1.65
N VAL A 200 21.02 10.08 2.41
CA VAL A 200 20.28 9.86 3.65
C VAL A 200 18.96 10.63 3.61
N LEU A 201 17.87 9.97 4.00
CA LEU A 201 16.56 10.58 4.15
C LEU A 201 16.55 11.69 5.22
N ALA A 202 15.69 12.66 5.07
CA ALA A 202 15.43 13.65 6.11
C ALA A 202 14.95 12.97 7.41
N ASP A 203 15.30 13.54 8.55
CA ASP A 203 14.85 13.02 9.87
C ASP A 203 13.32 13.00 9.97
N LYS A 204 12.70 14.08 9.47
CA LYS A 204 11.25 14.19 9.25
C LYS A 204 11.01 14.91 7.93
N ARG A 205 10.02 14.47 7.17
CA ARG A 205 9.67 15.08 5.87
C ARG A 205 9.37 16.58 6.02
N ALA A 206 9.93 17.37 5.11
CA ALA A 206 9.60 18.78 4.98
C ALA A 206 8.26 19.00 4.29
N THR A 207 7.91 18.12 3.34
CA THR A 207 6.68 18.16 2.55
C THR A 207 5.88 16.89 2.77
N TYR A 208 4.58 17.03 3.02
CA TYR A 208 3.64 15.91 3.09
C TYR A 208 3.72 15.07 1.80
N GLY A 209 3.68 13.76 1.93
CA GLY A 209 3.78 12.84 0.81
C GLY A 209 5.19 12.33 0.49
N ARG A 210 6.24 12.90 1.10
CA ARG A 210 7.63 12.48 0.87
C ARG A 210 8.10 11.52 1.96
N ALA A 211 8.96 10.56 1.60
CA ALA A 211 9.53 9.61 2.54
C ALA A 211 10.57 10.27 3.45
N ASP A 212 10.66 9.80 4.69
CA ASP A 212 11.65 10.21 5.67
C ASP A 212 12.22 8.99 6.42
N LYS A 213 13.14 9.23 7.39
CA LYS A 213 13.75 8.15 8.16
C LYS A 213 12.72 7.32 8.94
N VAL A 214 11.60 7.91 9.35
CA VAL A 214 10.57 7.19 10.10
C VAL A 214 9.88 6.17 9.19
N ALA A 215 9.59 6.53 7.93
CA ALA A 215 9.12 5.58 6.93
C ALA A 215 10.11 4.42 6.72
N GLY A 216 11.41 4.76 6.63
CA GLY A 216 12.49 3.77 6.52
C GLY A 216 12.57 2.83 7.71
N TRP A 217 12.46 3.35 8.93
CA TRP A 217 12.48 2.52 10.16
C TRP A 217 11.25 1.62 10.27
N ILE A 218 10.06 2.09 9.91
CA ILE A 218 8.85 1.25 9.91
C ILE A 218 9.00 0.13 8.89
N LEU A 219 9.47 0.42 7.68
CA LEU A 219 9.67 -0.60 6.64
C LEU A 219 10.77 -1.61 7.02
N LEU A 220 11.86 -1.18 7.67
CA LEU A 220 12.88 -2.08 8.26
C LEU A 220 12.28 -2.96 9.36
N SER A 221 11.46 -2.39 10.24
CA SER A 221 10.76 -3.15 11.28
C SER A 221 9.85 -4.22 10.67
N ARG A 222 9.05 -3.87 9.66
CA ARG A 222 8.20 -4.79 8.88
C ARG A 222 9.03 -5.89 8.20
N LEU A 223 10.15 -5.53 7.60
CA LEU A 223 11.07 -6.46 6.95
C LEU A 223 11.62 -7.49 7.96
N TYR A 224 12.11 -7.04 9.11
CA TYR A 224 12.66 -7.92 10.14
C TYR A 224 11.60 -8.76 10.86
N LEU A 225 10.38 -8.23 11.02
CA LEU A 225 9.28 -8.99 11.60
C LEU A 225 8.92 -10.22 10.75
N ASN A 226 9.07 -10.11 9.43
CA ASN A 226 8.82 -11.17 8.45
C ASN A 226 10.09 -11.96 8.07
N ALA A 227 11.25 -11.69 8.66
CA ALA A 227 12.54 -12.28 8.25
C ALA A 227 12.55 -13.82 8.29
N GLU A 228 11.87 -14.44 9.26
CA GLU A 228 11.76 -15.89 9.35
C GLU A 228 11.07 -16.48 8.11
N VAL A 229 10.01 -15.82 7.59
CA VAL A 229 9.31 -16.23 6.36
C VAL A 229 10.20 -16.08 5.13
N TYR A 230 11.02 -15.03 5.07
CA TYR A 230 11.80 -14.70 3.88
C TYR A 230 13.15 -15.43 3.82
N THR A 231 13.76 -15.69 4.97
CA THR A 231 15.14 -16.20 5.08
C THR A 231 15.28 -17.49 5.89
N GLY A 232 14.21 -17.95 6.53
CA GLY A 232 14.24 -19.05 7.49
C GLY A 232 14.86 -18.69 8.86
N SER A 233 15.19 -17.42 9.10
CA SER A 233 15.84 -16.95 10.34
C SER A 233 15.08 -15.77 10.94
N ALA A 234 14.60 -15.93 12.16
CA ALA A 234 13.89 -14.88 12.89
C ALA A 234 14.82 -13.72 13.26
N GLN A 235 14.33 -12.49 13.13
CA GLN A 235 15.05 -11.27 13.51
C GLN A 235 14.18 -10.32 14.35
N TRP A 236 13.40 -10.86 15.28
CA TRP A 236 12.39 -10.12 16.04
C TRP A 236 12.98 -9.01 16.90
N GLN A 237 14.22 -9.17 17.43
CA GLN A 237 14.85 -8.08 18.18
C GLN A 237 15.09 -6.86 17.30
N LYS A 238 15.60 -7.05 16.07
CA LYS A 238 15.77 -5.93 15.14
C LYS A 238 14.43 -5.29 14.77
N ALA A 239 13.38 -6.10 14.57
CA ALA A 239 12.03 -5.58 14.31
C ALA A 239 11.57 -4.66 15.45
N LYS A 240 11.74 -5.09 16.70
CA LYS A 240 11.40 -4.31 17.90
C LYS A 240 12.21 -3.02 17.99
N ASP A 241 13.52 -3.09 17.75
CA ASP A 241 14.44 -1.93 17.86
C ASP A 241 14.09 -0.84 16.83
N TYR A 242 13.81 -1.22 15.56
CA TYR A 242 13.40 -0.26 14.53
C TYR A 242 11.99 0.28 14.75
N ALA A 243 11.07 -0.53 15.29
CA ALA A 243 9.75 -0.06 15.71
C ALA A 243 9.87 1.01 16.82
N ASP A 244 10.74 0.80 17.82
CA ASP A 244 10.98 1.76 18.90
C ASP A 244 11.60 3.06 18.38
N LYS A 245 12.56 2.99 17.43
CA LYS A 245 13.10 4.18 16.74
C LYS A 245 11.98 4.96 16.04
N ALA A 246 11.10 4.28 15.32
CA ALA A 246 10.00 4.90 14.58
C ALA A 246 8.99 5.58 15.53
N ILE A 247 8.61 4.92 16.63
CA ILE A 247 7.70 5.48 17.65
C ILE A 247 8.26 6.78 18.26
N LYS A 248 9.58 6.89 18.36
CA LYS A 248 10.28 8.07 18.87
C LYS A 248 10.63 9.10 17.79
N GLY A 249 10.28 8.85 16.54
CA GLY A 249 10.70 9.61 15.35
C GLY A 249 9.94 10.92 15.08
N GLY A 250 9.13 11.39 16.04
CA GLY A 250 8.49 12.72 15.95
C GLY A 250 7.11 12.73 15.27
N TYR A 251 6.53 11.56 14.99
CA TYR A 251 5.11 11.38 14.67
C TYR A 251 4.32 11.03 15.93
N SER A 252 3.01 11.15 15.89
CA SER A 252 2.12 10.82 17.01
C SER A 252 0.85 10.12 16.52
N LEU A 253 0.30 9.22 17.32
CA LEU A 253 -1.02 8.66 17.05
C LEU A 253 -2.05 9.79 17.01
N CYS A 254 -2.99 9.70 16.09
CA CYS A 254 -4.20 10.53 16.10
C CYS A 254 -5.10 10.01 17.22
N THR A 255 -5.23 10.77 18.31
CA THR A 255 -5.96 10.38 19.53
C THR A 255 -7.20 11.21 19.81
N GLU A 256 -7.32 12.36 19.15
CA GLU A 256 -8.43 13.30 19.34
C GLU A 256 -9.38 13.25 18.16
N GLY A 257 -10.66 13.00 18.44
CA GLY A 257 -11.71 13.13 17.46
C GLY A 257 -12.04 14.59 17.14
N LYS A 258 -12.70 14.84 16.02
CA LYS A 258 -13.05 16.18 15.56
C LYS A 258 -14.44 16.19 14.92
N ASN A 259 -15.24 17.20 15.21
CA ASN A 259 -16.56 17.43 14.59
C ASN A 259 -17.52 16.22 14.65
N GLY A 260 -17.42 15.39 15.69
CA GLY A 260 -18.24 14.20 15.87
C GLY A 260 -17.65 12.92 15.28
N TYR A 261 -16.55 13.01 14.56
CA TYR A 261 -15.79 11.85 14.09
C TYR A 261 -14.76 11.39 15.12
N SER A 262 -14.59 10.09 15.26
CA SER A 262 -13.54 9.52 16.14
C SER A 262 -12.15 9.76 15.55
N ALA A 263 -11.12 9.70 16.40
CA ALA A 263 -9.73 9.80 15.98
C ALA A 263 -9.36 8.75 14.91
N TYR A 264 -9.94 7.56 14.98
CA TYR A 264 -9.71 6.52 13.98
C TYR A 264 -10.34 6.86 12.62
N GLN A 265 -11.56 7.41 12.62
CA GLN A 265 -12.22 7.80 11.38
C GLN A 265 -11.44 8.88 10.62
N LEU A 266 -10.86 9.86 11.34
CA LEU A 266 -10.08 10.95 10.73
C LEU A 266 -8.93 10.45 9.83
N LEU A 267 -8.36 9.27 10.10
CA LEU A 267 -7.29 8.68 9.31
C LEU A 267 -7.71 8.29 7.88
N PHE A 268 -9.01 8.14 7.63
CA PHE A 268 -9.57 7.56 6.41
C PHE A 268 -10.65 8.45 5.78
N MET A 269 -10.63 9.75 6.10
CA MET A 269 -11.55 10.77 5.58
C MET A 269 -10.91 11.60 4.46
N GLY A 270 -11.72 12.32 3.68
CA GLY A 270 -11.27 13.07 2.51
C GLY A 270 -10.30 14.23 2.79
N ASP A 271 -10.19 14.66 4.04
CA ASP A 271 -9.28 15.70 4.51
C ASP A 271 -8.20 15.16 5.47
N ASN A 272 -7.82 13.88 5.34
CA ASN A 272 -6.87 13.23 6.26
C ASN A 272 -5.44 13.78 6.16
N ASP A 273 -5.15 14.59 5.15
CA ASP A 273 -3.92 15.37 4.99
C ASP A 273 -3.87 16.63 5.89
N THR A 274 -5.03 17.11 6.39
CA THR A 274 -5.16 18.40 7.10
C THR A 274 -5.96 18.35 8.40
N ASN A 275 -6.69 17.26 8.67
CA ASN A 275 -7.60 17.16 9.82
C ASN A 275 -6.94 16.79 11.16
N GLY A 276 -5.64 16.49 11.18
CA GLY A 276 -4.87 16.01 12.33
C GLY A 276 -4.27 14.60 12.10
N ALA A 277 -4.87 13.80 11.20
CA ALA A 277 -4.41 12.45 10.85
C ALA A 277 -3.03 12.44 10.19
N GLN A 278 -2.63 13.51 9.50
CA GLN A 278 -1.31 13.67 8.88
C GLN A 278 -0.15 13.56 9.89
N ASN A 279 -0.42 13.69 11.19
CA ASN A 279 0.58 13.48 12.24
C ASN A 279 0.84 11.99 12.53
N GLU A 280 -0.07 11.08 12.15
CA GLU A 280 0.10 9.63 12.24
C GLU A 280 0.49 9.03 10.89
N ILE A 281 0.01 9.57 9.78
CA ILE A 281 0.30 9.10 8.42
C ILE A 281 1.73 9.49 8.06
N VAL A 282 2.64 8.52 8.04
CA VAL A 282 4.07 8.71 7.77
C VAL A 282 4.34 8.80 6.27
N LEU A 283 3.78 7.88 5.49
CA LEU A 283 3.85 7.90 4.03
C LEU A 283 2.45 7.71 3.44
N PRO A 284 1.81 8.75 2.94
CA PRO A 284 0.57 8.63 2.17
C PRO A 284 0.85 8.27 0.72
N ALA A 285 -0.10 7.58 0.07
CA ALA A 285 -0.30 7.66 -1.36
C ALA A 285 -1.35 8.75 -1.61
N ILE A 286 -0.90 9.88 -2.14
CA ILE A 286 -1.70 11.11 -2.22
C ILE A 286 -2.81 10.97 -3.26
N HIS A 287 -4.02 11.33 -2.85
CA HIS A 287 -5.18 11.48 -3.70
C HIS A 287 -5.65 12.93 -3.70
N ASP A 288 -6.10 13.37 -4.85
CA ASP A 288 -6.73 14.66 -5.06
C ASP A 288 -7.77 14.50 -6.18
N GLY A 289 -9.01 14.75 -5.90
CA GLY A 289 -10.11 14.51 -6.84
C GLY A 289 -9.99 15.25 -8.18
N MET A 290 -9.10 16.24 -8.27
CA MET A 290 -8.85 17.01 -9.49
C MET A 290 -7.54 16.60 -10.17
N GLU A 291 -6.46 16.38 -9.39
CA GLU A 291 -5.09 16.23 -9.88
C GLU A 291 -4.65 14.75 -9.98
N THR A 292 -5.20 13.87 -9.15
CA THR A 292 -4.84 12.44 -9.11
C THR A 292 -6.03 11.52 -9.36
N GLN A 293 -6.75 11.76 -10.45
CA GLN A 293 -7.93 10.97 -10.81
C GLN A 293 -7.57 9.55 -11.23
N THR A 294 -8.20 8.57 -10.59
CA THR A 294 -7.99 7.13 -10.87
C THR A 294 -9.24 6.31 -10.50
N TRP A 295 -9.52 5.24 -11.25
CA TRP A 295 -10.50 4.21 -10.89
C TRP A 295 -9.97 3.20 -9.87
N GLY A 296 -8.72 3.36 -9.45
CA GLY A 296 -8.06 2.58 -8.40
C GLY A 296 -8.00 3.34 -7.08
N GLY A 297 -6.96 3.07 -6.28
CA GLY A 297 -6.70 3.77 -5.03
C GLY A 297 -7.84 3.70 -4.03
N CYS A 298 -8.03 4.78 -3.26
CA CYS A 298 -9.11 4.88 -2.27
C CYS A 298 -10.50 4.87 -2.89
N LEU A 299 -10.66 5.42 -4.12
CA LEU A 299 -11.96 5.36 -4.82
C LEU A 299 -12.45 3.92 -4.97
N PHE A 300 -11.57 3.00 -5.41
CA PHE A 300 -11.92 1.58 -5.53
C PHE A 300 -12.41 1.00 -4.20
N ILE A 301 -11.69 1.27 -3.09
CA ILE A 301 -12.04 0.73 -1.77
C ILE A 301 -13.40 1.27 -1.31
N ILE A 302 -13.64 2.57 -1.47
CA ILE A 302 -14.88 3.26 -1.07
C ILE A 302 -16.06 2.77 -1.92
N ALA A 303 -15.95 2.88 -3.25
CA ALA A 303 -17.04 2.60 -4.17
C ALA A 303 -17.43 1.11 -4.20
N ALA A 304 -16.44 0.21 -4.16
CA ALA A 304 -16.70 -1.22 -4.14
C ALA A 304 -17.34 -1.71 -2.84
N SER A 305 -17.18 -0.98 -1.72
CA SER A 305 -17.78 -1.30 -0.42
C SER A 305 -19.14 -0.62 -0.20
N ASN A 306 -19.72 0.03 -1.23
CA ASN A 306 -21.01 0.71 -1.16
C ASN A 306 -21.92 0.34 -2.34
N SER A 307 -23.24 0.36 -2.15
CA SER A 307 -24.23 0.05 -3.19
C SER A 307 -25.44 0.97 -3.09
N SER A 308 -25.89 1.49 -4.25
CA SER A 308 -27.07 2.37 -4.35
C SER A 308 -28.41 1.66 -4.17
N SER A 309 -28.45 0.32 -4.14
CA SER A 309 -29.72 -0.37 -4.34
C SER A 309 -30.56 -0.56 -3.07
N LYS A 310 -29.97 -0.55 -1.86
CA LYS A 310 -30.73 -0.79 -0.63
C LYS A 310 -30.18 -0.14 0.66
N THR A 311 -28.90 0.15 0.75
CA THR A 311 -28.26 0.80 1.91
C THR A 311 -27.47 1.98 1.40
N ASP A 312 -28.09 3.14 1.41
CA ASP A 312 -27.48 4.35 0.86
C ASP A 312 -26.69 5.09 1.95
N VAL A 313 -25.47 4.62 2.23
CA VAL A 313 -24.54 5.36 3.08
C VAL A 313 -23.85 6.41 2.22
N ASN A 314 -23.85 7.66 2.70
CA ASN A 314 -23.06 8.70 2.07
C ASN A 314 -21.58 8.51 2.43
N LEU A 315 -20.76 8.19 1.43
CA LEU A 315 -19.31 8.07 1.58
C LEU A 315 -18.52 9.16 0.85
N GLY A 316 -19.19 10.28 0.48
CA GLY A 316 -18.54 11.46 -0.12
C GLY A 316 -18.17 11.30 -1.60
N THR A 317 -18.67 10.29 -2.30
CA THR A 317 -18.54 10.13 -3.75
C THR A 317 -19.85 9.68 -4.37
N SER A 318 -20.06 9.98 -5.66
CA SER A 318 -21.20 9.47 -6.42
C SER A 318 -21.06 7.99 -6.80
N GLU A 319 -19.86 7.42 -6.68
CA GLU A 319 -19.55 6.05 -7.08
C GLU A 319 -20.02 5.03 -6.04
N LYS A 320 -20.75 4.02 -6.50
CA LYS A 320 -21.36 2.97 -5.67
C LYS A 320 -21.41 1.67 -6.47
N TRP A 321 -20.31 0.91 -6.44
CA TRP A 321 -20.14 -0.24 -7.34
C TRP A 321 -20.64 -1.56 -6.76
N GLY A 322 -20.77 -1.68 -5.43
CA GLY A 322 -21.33 -2.85 -4.77
C GLY A 322 -20.57 -4.14 -5.10
N GLY A 323 -19.39 -4.33 -4.55
CA GLY A 323 -18.53 -5.48 -4.81
C GLY A 323 -17.99 -6.13 -3.55
N ASN A 324 -17.29 -5.34 -2.74
CA ASN A 324 -16.54 -5.82 -1.58
C ASN A 324 -17.41 -5.89 -0.32
N ARG A 325 -17.34 -7.01 0.39
CA ARG A 325 -17.89 -7.17 1.74
C ARG A 325 -17.00 -8.12 2.52
N VAL A 326 -17.10 -8.05 3.86
CA VAL A 326 -16.22 -8.81 4.75
C VAL A 326 -16.75 -10.21 5.01
N THR A 327 -15.84 -11.13 5.33
CA THR A 327 -16.18 -12.46 5.82
C THR A 327 -16.68 -12.39 7.26
N LYS A 328 -17.41 -13.42 7.69
CA LYS A 328 -17.83 -13.58 9.09
C LYS A 328 -16.64 -13.54 10.05
N GLN A 329 -15.53 -14.20 9.70
CA GLN A 329 -14.34 -14.29 10.55
C GLN A 329 -13.68 -12.92 10.78
N PHE A 330 -13.79 -12.00 9.82
CA PHE A 330 -13.32 -10.63 10.02
C PHE A 330 -14.31 -9.83 10.87
N ALA A 331 -15.60 -9.88 10.55
CA ALA A 331 -16.63 -9.14 11.29
C ALA A 331 -16.68 -9.53 12.79
N GLU A 332 -16.56 -10.82 13.10
CA GLU A 332 -16.56 -11.33 14.49
C GLU A 332 -15.37 -10.88 15.33
N LYS A 333 -14.32 -10.30 14.74
CA LYS A 333 -13.22 -9.68 15.50
C LYS A 333 -13.65 -8.39 16.22
N PHE A 334 -14.75 -7.78 15.78
CA PHE A 334 -15.31 -6.55 16.33
C PHE A 334 -16.69 -6.76 16.97
N ILE A 335 -17.54 -7.56 16.32
CA ILE A 335 -18.95 -7.70 16.64
C ILE A 335 -19.15 -9.01 17.43
N THR A 336 -19.42 -8.89 18.72
CA THR A 336 -19.72 -10.02 19.61
C THR A 336 -21.22 -10.24 19.81
N ASP A 337 -22.06 -9.23 19.52
CA ASP A 337 -23.52 -9.28 19.57
C ASP A 337 -24.09 -8.78 18.23
N GLU A 338 -24.40 -9.71 17.33
CA GLU A 338 -24.97 -9.40 16.03
C GLU A 338 -26.35 -8.71 16.17
N ALA A 339 -27.15 -9.08 17.19
CA ALA A 339 -28.47 -8.50 17.37
C ALA A 339 -28.43 -7.00 17.65
N ALA A 340 -27.34 -6.51 18.26
CA ALA A 340 -27.14 -5.09 18.56
C ALA A 340 -26.84 -4.24 17.31
N VAL A 341 -26.34 -4.85 16.22
CA VAL A 341 -25.84 -4.11 15.04
C VAL A 341 -26.57 -4.39 13.73
N LYS A 342 -27.25 -5.53 13.58
CA LYS A 342 -27.79 -6.04 12.30
C LYS A 342 -28.73 -5.09 11.55
N ASP A 343 -29.37 -4.16 12.25
CA ASP A 343 -30.33 -3.20 11.67
C ASP A 343 -29.73 -1.80 11.51
N LEU A 344 -28.44 -1.61 11.87
CA LEU A 344 -27.74 -0.32 11.78
C LEU A 344 -27.17 -0.09 10.38
N VAL A 345 -27.41 1.10 9.85
CA VAL A 345 -26.93 1.56 8.54
C VAL A 345 -25.61 2.30 8.68
N GLU A 346 -25.55 3.26 9.62
CA GLU A 346 -24.43 4.18 9.76
C GLU A 346 -23.23 3.49 10.45
N PRO A 347 -22.03 3.52 9.83
CA PRO A 347 -20.84 2.87 10.40
C PRO A 347 -20.47 3.36 11.80
N SER A 348 -20.67 4.63 12.11
CA SER A 348 -20.41 5.19 13.43
C SER A 348 -21.35 4.65 14.52
N GLU A 349 -22.59 4.30 14.18
CA GLU A 349 -23.53 3.67 15.11
C GLU A 349 -23.15 2.22 15.37
N VAL A 350 -22.69 1.49 14.34
CA VAL A 350 -22.17 0.13 14.50
C VAL A 350 -20.93 0.13 15.38
N ALA A 351 -19.96 1.04 15.12
CA ALA A 351 -18.76 1.17 15.93
C ALA A 351 -19.08 1.44 17.41
N LYS A 352 -20.03 2.32 17.68
CA LYS A 352 -20.52 2.62 19.04
C LYS A 352 -21.16 1.38 19.70
N ALA A 353 -22.00 0.64 18.98
CA ALA A 353 -22.66 -0.55 19.49
C ALA A 353 -21.66 -1.71 19.75
N ALA A 354 -20.64 -1.84 18.90
CA ALA A 354 -19.55 -2.80 19.04
C ALA A 354 -18.54 -2.41 20.16
N GLY A 355 -18.50 -1.14 20.58
CA GLY A 355 -17.54 -0.63 21.56
C GLY A 355 -16.10 -0.62 21.06
N ASP A 356 -15.92 -0.37 19.74
CA ASP A 356 -14.63 -0.22 19.07
C ASP A 356 -14.80 0.70 17.84
N ASP A 357 -14.18 1.86 17.84
CA ASP A 357 -14.30 2.86 16.77
C ASP A 357 -13.83 2.36 15.39
N ARG A 358 -13.15 1.22 15.35
CA ARG A 358 -12.68 0.57 14.11
C ARG A 358 -13.74 -0.32 13.46
N ALA A 359 -14.85 -0.59 14.16
CA ALA A 359 -15.96 -1.41 13.66
C ALA A 359 -16.88 -0.62 12.70
N LEU A 360 -16.30 -0.07 11.65
CA LEU A 360 -16.96 0.83 10.70
C LEU A 360 -17.73 0.04 9.62
N PHE A 361 -18.74 -0.73 10.05
CA PHE A 361 -19.58 -1.54 9.16
C PHE A 361 -20.92 -0.87 8.87
N SER A 362 -21.51 -1.23 7.72
CA SER A 362 -22.93 -1.08 7.44
C SER A 362 -23.55 -2.47 7.46
N CYS A 363 -24.47 -2.70 8.40
CA CYS A 363 -25.02 -4.02 8.69
C CYS A 363 -26.45 -4.20 8.19
N ALA A 364 -27.26 -3.14 8.12
CA ALA A 364 -28.66 -3.24 7.74
C ALA A 364 -28.86 -3.90 6.37
N LYS A 365 -29.77 -4.88 6.30
CA LYS A 365 -30.07 -5.71 5.13
C LYS A 365 -28.95 -6.67 4.70
N HIS A 366 -27.79 -6.61 5.34
CA HIS A 366 -26.72 -7.59 5.19
C HIS A 366 -26.86 -8.72 6.23
N THR A 367 -26.21 -9.84 5.95
CA THR A 367 -25.99 -10.91 6.93
C THR A 367 -24.52 -10.92 7.35
N ILE A 368 -24.22 -11.29 8.60
CA ILE A 368 -22.81 -11.42 9.03
C ILE A 368 -22.12 -12.58 8.31
N SER A 369 -22.87 -13.64 8.02
CA SER A 369 -22.38 -14.82 7.30
C SER A 369 -22.50 -14.63 5.79
N MET A 370 -21.44 -14.95 5.06
CA MET A 370 -21.36 -14.87 3.60
C MET A 370 -21.69 -16.25 3.00
N GLU A 371 -22.99 -16.59 2.94
CA GLU A 371 -23.44 -17.87 2.38
C GLU A 371 -23.42 -17.88 0.85
N ASP A 372 -23.62 -16.72 0.22
CA ASP A 372 -23.56 -16.54 -1.24
C ASP A 372 -22.49 -15.49 -1.60
N GLU A 373 -21.41 -15.94 -2.28
CA GLU A 373 -20.35 -15.05 -2.71
C GLU A 373 -20.76 -14.09 -3.84
N SER A 374 -21.87 -14.35 -4.52
CA SER A 374 -22.42 -13.53 -5.61
C SER A 374 -23.44 -12.49 -5.17
N ASP A 375 -23.87 -12.51 -3.89
CA ASP A 375 -24.82 -11.54 -3.33
C ASP A 375 -24.08 -10.49 -2.48
N PHE A 376 -24.19 -9.20 -2.85
CA PHE A 376 -23.58 -8.10 -2.10
C PHE A 376 -24.10 -8.01 -0.65
N TYR A 377 -25.30 -8.49 -0.35
CA TYR A 377 -25.86 -8.46 0.99
C TYR A 377 -25.47 -9.67 1.86
N SER A 378 -24.75 -10.62 1.29
CA SER A 378 -24.16 -11.75 1.99
C SER A 378 -22.75 -11.37 2.46
N GLY A 379 -22.61 -11.02 3.73
CA GLY A 379 -21.46 -10.37 4.38
C GLY A 379 -21.69 -8.87 4.59
N TYR A 380 -21.19 -8.30 5.69
CA TYR A 380 -21.31 -6.86 5.97
C TYR A 380 -20.42 -6.02 5.04
N ALA A 381 -20.88 -4.81 4.69
CA ALA A 381 -20.04 -3.82 4.04
C ALA A 381 -19.11 -3.16 5.10
N TYR A 382 -17.83 -2.95 4.76
CA TYR A 382 -16.86 -2.29 5.65
C TYR A 382 -16.50 -0.92 5.06
N ASN A 383 -17.06 0.13 5.66
CA ASN A 383 -17.00 1.50 5.19
C ASN A 383 -15.98 2.33 6.00
N LYS A 384 -14.80 1.77 6.18
CA LYS A 384 -13.69 2.41 6.87
C LYS A 384 -13.19 3.67 6.15
N PHE A 385 -13.04 3.58 4.82
CA PHE A 385 -12.62 4.70 3.97
C PHE A 385 -13.83 5.49 3.49
N THR A 386 -13.73 6.80 3.53
CA THR A 386 -14.75 7.72 3.02
C THR A 386 -14.10 8.95 2.41
N ASN A 387 -14.77 9.60 1.45
CA ASN A 387 -14.37 10.89 0.89
C ASN A 387 -15.09 12.07 1.55
N ILE A 388 -15.68 11.86 2.72
CA ILE A 388 -16.29 12.93 3.52
C ILE A 388 -15.17 13.73 4.16
N HIS A 389 -15.25 15.06 4.14
CA HIS A 389 -14.35 15.93 4.88
C HIS A 389 -14.85 16.14 6.31
N SER A 390 -13.99 16.01 7.29
CA SER A 390 -14.33 16.10 8.72
C SER A 390 -14.79 17.52 9.14
N ASP A 391 -14.44 18.53 8.37
CA ASP A 391 -14.81 19.93 8.62
C ASP A 391 -16.14 20.33 7.93
N GLY A 392 -16.76 19.42 7.17
CA GLY A 392 -18.01 19.62 6.45
C GLY A 392 -17.87 20.31 5.10
N THR A 393 -16.65 20.58 4.63
CA THR A 393 -16.42 21.05 3.27
C THR A 393 -16.74 19.94 2.26
N GLN A 394 -17.05 20.33 1.02
CA GLN A 394 -17.33 19.37 -0.04
C GLN A 394 -16.01 18.83 -0.62
N PRO A 395 -15.97 17.54 -1.02
CA PRO A 395 -14.88 17.02 -1.82
C PRO A 395 -14.61 17.83 -3.08
N LYS A 396 -13.36 17.88 -3.54
CA LYS A 396 -12.96 18.62 -4.74
C LYS A 396 -13.64 18.13 -6.01
N HIS A 397 -13.98 16.84 -6.07
CA HIS A 397 -14.70 16.23 -7.19
C HIS A 397 -15.83 15.34 -6.69
N THR A 398 -16.94 15.24 -7.46
CA THR A 398 -18.11 14.44 -7.08
C THR A 398 -17.86 12.93 -7.19
N GLN A 399 -16.94 12.51 -8.04
CA GLN A 399 -16.66 11.13 -8.39
C GLN A 399 -15.31 10.66 -7.82
N PHE A 400 -14.23 11.37 -8.16
CA PHE A 400 -12.88 11.06 -7.67
C PHE A 400 -12.65 11.59 -6.26
N VAL A 401 -11.77 10.93 -5.51
CA VAL A 401 -11.63 11.14 -4.07
C VAL A 401 -10.38 11.93 -3.71
N ASP A 402 -10.48 12.65 -2.57
CA ASP A 402 -9.37 13.39 -1.95
C ASP A 402 -8.65 12.55 -0.88
N THR A 403 -9.27 11.45 -0.43
CA THR A 403 -8.79 10.61 0.68
C THR A 403 -7.46 9.95 0.35
N ASP A 404 -6.40 10.31 1.06
CA ASP A 404 -5.10 9.68 0.95
C ASP A 404 -5.10 8.26 1.52
N PHE A 405 -4.41 7.33 0.82
CA PHE A 405 -4.20 5.99 1.34
C PHE A 405 -2.95 5.96 2.23
N PRO A 406 -3.05 5.57 3.52
CA PRO A 406 -1.89 5.51 4.41
C PRO A 406 -1.03 4.27 4.10
N MET A 407 -0.07 4.39 3.18
CA MET A 407 0.88 3.31 2.85
C MET A 407 1.72 2.89 4.06
N ILE A 408 2.09 3.86 4.89
CA ILE A 408 2.80 3.64 6.16
C ILE A 408 2.24 4.64 7.17
N ARG A 409 1.80 4.16 8.32
CA ARG A 409 1.37 4.99 9.45
C ARG A 409 1.96 4.51 10.78
N LEU A 410 2.07 5.39 11.74
CA LEU A 410 2.78 5.14 13.00
C LEU A 410 2.23 3.95 13.80
N ALA A 411 0.92 3.70 13.76
CA ALA A 411 0.30 2.55 14.43
C ALA A 411 0.91 1.20 14.01
N GLU A 412 1.48 1.11 12.79
CA GLU A 412 2.22 -0.08 12.37
C GLU A 412 3.44 -0.33 13.25
N ALA A 413 4.20 0.72 13.60
CA ALA A 413 5.34 0.58 14.51
C ALA A 413 4.91 0.07 15.89
N TYR A 414 3.73 0.47 16.37
CA TYR A 414 3.17 -0.03 17.64
C TYR A 414 2.87 -1.54 17.56
N LEU A 415 2.25 -2.01 16.49
CA LEU A 415 1.96 -3.45 16.31
C LEU A 415 3.22 -4.25 16.01
N ASN A 416 4.16 -3.73 15.19
CA ASN A 416 5.45 -4.36 14.96
C ASN A 416 6.21 -4.58 16.29
N TYR A 417 6.21 -3.55 17.15
CA TYR A 417 6.83 -3.63 18.48
C TYR A 417 6.14 -4.70 19.34
N ALA A 418 4.80 -4.64 19.45
CA ALA A 418 4.03 -5.55 20.29
C ALA A 418 4.15 -7.02 19.84
N GLU A 419 4.13 -7.27 18.53
CA GLU A 419 4.31 -8.63 17.98
C GLU A 419 5.72 -9.15 18.21
N ALA A 420 6.75 -8.35 17.88
CA ALA A 420 8.14 -8.74 18.10
C ALA A 420 8.42 -9.00 19.58
N ASP A 421 7.91 -8.15 20.46
CA ASP A 421 7.98 -8.31 21.91
C ASP A 421 7.32 -9.62 22.38
N ALA A 422 6.11 -9.92 21.91
CA ALA A 422 5.42 -11.16 22.25
C ALA A 422 6.17 -12.41 21.77
N ARG A 423 6.74 -12.39 20.56
CA ARG A 423 7.57 -13.48 20.02
C ARG A 423 8.85 -13.70 20.82
N LEU A 424 9.48 -12.64 21.32
CA LEU A 424 10.65 -12.70 22.18
C LEU A 424 10.32 -13.14 23.61
N ASN A 425 9.08 -12.96 24.06
CA ASN A 425 8.62 -13.17 25.43
C ASN A 425 7.65 -14.37 25.57
N GLY A 426 7.93 -15.47 24.91
CA GLY A 426 7.16 -16.72 25.03
C GLY A 426 5.71 -16.63 24.54
N ASN A 427 5.49 -15.94 23.43
CA ASN A 427 4.20 -15.71 22.78
C ASN A 427 3.18 -14.90 23.62
N ARG A 428 3.69 -14.01 24.46
CA ARG A 428 2.89 -13.07 25.26
C ARG A 428 3.58 -11.73 25.34
N CYS A 429 2.84 -10.65 25.19
CA CYS A 429 3.38 -9.30 25.38
C CYS A 429 3.93 -9.11 26.80
N SER A 430 5.13 -8.54 26.90
CA SER A 430 5.64 -7.95 28.13
C SER A 430 4.82 -6.71 28.53
N ALA A 431 5.17 -6.07 29.63
CA ALA A 431 4.53 -4.81 30.02
C ALA A 431 4.65 -3.72 28.94
N ASP A 432 5.81 -3.65 28.26
CA ASP A 432 6.08 -2.65 27.21
C ASP A 432 5.30 -2.96 25.92
N GLY A 433 5.26 -4.23 25.50
CA GLY A 433 4.45 -4.66 24.34
C GLY A 433 2.94 -4.45 24.60
N LEU A 434 2.48 -4.79 25.81
CA LEU A 434 1.08 -4.56 26.20
C LEU A 434 0.72 -3.07 26.23
N ALA A 435 1.64 -2.19 26.62
CA ALA A 435 1.41 -0.75 26.59
C ALA A 435 1.13 -0.26 25.16
N LYS A 436 1.85 -0.78 24.14
CA LYS A 436 1.61 -0.43 22.73
C LYS A 436 0.21 -0.84 22.26
N ILE A 437 -0.24 -2.03 22.65
CA ILE A 437 -1.61 -2.49 22.37
C ILE A 437 -2.65 -1.58 23.05
N LYS A 438 -2.43 -1.22 24.32
CA LYS A 438 -3.34 -0.35 25.06
C LYS A 438 -3.46 1.04 24.45
N ASP A 439 -2.36 1.63 23.98
CA ASP A 439 -2.38 2.94 23.32
C ASP A 439 -3.29 2.92 22.08
N LEU A 440 -3.20 1.88 21.24
CA LEU A 440 -4.06 1.72 20.06
C LEU A 440 -5.53 1.48 20.44
N ARG A 441 -5.78 0.62 21.42
CA ARG A 441 -7.15 0.31 21.86
C ARG A 441 -7.81 1.50 22.57
N LYS A 442 -7.05 2.25 23.35
CA LYS A 442 -7.52 3.50 23.97
C LYS A 442 -7.93 4.53 22.90
N ARG A 443 -7.10 4.71 21.86
CA ARG A 443 -7.41 5.57 20.71
C ARG A 443 -8.73 5.17 20.02
N ALA A 444 -8.99 3.86 19.95
CA ALA A 444 -10.19 3.28 19.33
C ALA A 444 -11.37 3.13 20.30
N HIS A 445 -11.31 3.68 21.51
CA HIS A 445 -12.29 3.49 22.58
C HIS A 445 -12.67 2.02 22.84
N ALA A 446 -11.76 1.08 22.50
CA ALA A 446 -11.92 -0.35 22.72
C ALA A 446 -11.45 -0.75 24.14
N SER A 447 -11.96 -1.87 24.63
CA SER A 447 -11.59 -2.38 25.97
C SER A 447 -10.09 -2.63 26.08
N GLU A 448 -9.45 -2.17 27.18
CA GLU A 448 -8.04 -2.37 27.44
C GLU A 448 -7.78 -3.71 28.16
N PRO A 449 -6.96 -4.61 27.59
CA PRO A 449 -6.67 -5.90 28.20
C PRO A 449 -5.65 -5.77 29.35
N SER A 450 -5.70 -6.72 30.30
CA SER A 450 -4.70 -6.85 31.36
C SER A 450 -3.47 -7.70 30.93
N ALA A 451 -3.61 -8.50 29.87
CA ALA A 451 -2.58 -9.32 29.24
C ALA A 451 -2.94 -9.53 27.76
N PHE A 452 -1.96 -9.83 26.93
CA PHE A 452 -2.16 -10.01 25.49
C PHE A 452 -1.23 -11.09 24.95
N THR A 453 -1.78 -12.08 24.29
CA THR A 453 -1.04 -13.18 23.67
C THR A 453 -0.65 -12.84 22.23
N LEU A 454 0.31 -13.58 21.67
CA LEU A 454 0.68 -13.45 20.26
C LEU A 454 -0.52 -13.73 19.33
N GLU A 455 -1.39 -14.66 19.69
CA GLU A 455 -2.61 -14.95 18.94
C GLU A 455 -3.58 -13.76 18.89
N GLU A 456 -3.75 -13.08 20.04
CA GLU A 456 -4.55 -11.86 20.12
C GLU A 456 -3.92 -10.69 19.34
N VAL A 457 -2.58 -10.63 19.23
CA VAL A 457 -1.88 -9.67 18.36
C VAL A 457 -2.24 -9.90 16.89
N CYS A 458 -2.39 -11.15 16.43
CA CYS A 458 -2.84 -11.45 15.07
C CYS A 458 -4.23 -10.87 14.77
N ASP A 459 -5.13 -10.92 15.74
CA ASP A 459 -6.46 -10.33 15.62
C ASP A 459 -6.43 -8.80 15.74
N GLU A 460 -5.51 -8.25 16.54
CA GLU A 460 -5.34 -6.80 16.62
C GLU A 460 -4.82 -6.21 15.31
N TRP A 461 -3.94 -6.92 14.59
CA TRP A 461 -3.55 -6.57 13.22
C TRP A 461 -4.76 -6.45 12.28
N ALA A 462 -5.71 -7.39 12.35
CA ALA A 462 -6.93 -7.33 11.56
C ALA A 462 -7.80 -6.13 11.92
N ARG A 463 -7.98 -5.87 13.24
CA ARG A 463 -8.78 -4.73 13.70
C ARG A 463 -8.18 -3.39 13.30
N GLU A 464 -6.88 -3.25 13.48
CA GLU A 464 -6.19 -1.98 13.24
C GLU A 464 -5.97 -1.71 11.76
N PHE A 465 -5.54 -2.71 10.98
CA PHE A 465 -5.13 -2.58 9.58
C PHE A 465 -6.08 -3.23 8.57
N GLY A 466 -7.31 -3.55 8.95
CA GLY A 466 -8.31 -4.04 7.99
C GLY A 466 -8.41 -3.12 6.77
N PHE A 467 -8.34 -3.68 5.56
CA PHE A 467 -8.35 -2.99 4.27
C PHE A 467 -7.12 -2.11 3.96
N GLU A 468 -6.03 -2.20 4.76
CA GLU A 468 -4.77 -1.49 4.50
C GLU A 468 -3.66 -2.41 3.94
N CYS A 469 -4.01 -3.46 3.22
CA CYS A 469 -3.09 -4.33 2.50
C CYS A 469 -2.06 -5.09 3.35
N MET A 470 -2.40 -5.45 4.60
CA MET A 470 -1.49 -6.11 5.54
C MET A 470 -1.86 -7.55 5.88
N ARG A 471 -3.10 -7.96 5.62
CA ARG A 471 -3.66 -9.19 6.21
C ARG A 471 -3.00 -10.47 5.70
N ARG A 472 -2.74 -10.59 4.40
CA ARG A 472 -2.14 -11.79 3.81
C ARG A 472 -0.75 -12.05 4.39
N THR A 473 0.11 -11.04 4.40
CA THR A 473 1.46 -11.12 4.96
C THR A 473 1.41 -11.50 6.45
N THR A 474 0.46 -10.93 7.21
CA THR A 474 0.23 -11.28 8.61
C THR A 474 -0.18 -12.75 8.77
N LEU A 475 -1.18 -13.24 8.04
CA LEU A 475 -1.63 -14.63 8.14
C LEU A 475 -0.53 -15.64 7.76
N ILE A 476 0.31 -15.32 6.76
CA ILE A 476 1.45 -16.15 6.37
C ILE A 476 2.46 -16.22 7.52
N ARG A 477 2.82 -15.09 8.11
CA ARG A 477 3.77 -14.99 9.24
C ARG A 477 3.28 -15.73 10.49
N PHE A 478 1.96 -15.79 10.69
CA PHE A 478 1.34 -16.54 11.78
C PHE A 478 1.05 -18.02 11.45
N GLY A 479 1.44 -18.50 10.26
CA GLY A 479 1.17 -19.87 9.83
C GLY A 479 -0.31 -20.18 9.60
N LYS A 480 -1.12 -19.14 9.36
CA LYS A 480 -2.59 -19.25 9.23
C LYS A 480 -3.10 -19.24 7.79
N PHE A 481 -2.24 -19.07 6.79
CA PHE A 481 -2.67 -18.90 5.40
C PHE A 481 -2.76 -20.24 4.66
N GLY A 482 -1.68 -20.73 4.09
CA GLY A 482 -1.62 -22.00 3.33
C GLY A 482 -0.91 -23.12 4.11
N GLY A 483 -0.97 -24.34 3.60
CA GLY A 483 -0.44 -25.53 4.28
C GLY A 483 -1.33 -25.95 5.47
N ASP A 484 -0.74 -26.58 6.48
CA ASP A 484 -1.45 -27.11 7.67
C ASP A 484 -1.84 -26.00 8.67
N SER A 485 -2.53 -24.95 8.16
CA SER A 485 -2.81 -23.74 8.93
C SER A 485 -3.85 -23.91 10.05
N ASN A 486 -4.74 -24.88 9.95
CA ASN A 486 -5.90 -25.09 10.84
C ASN A 486 -6.73 -23.82 11.10
N TYR A 487 -6.67 -22.85 10.20
CA TYR A 487 -7.42 -21.59 10.23
C TYR A 487 -8.23 -21.44 8.96
N TYR A 488 -9.54 -21.34 9.09
CA TYR A 488 -10.49 -21.34 8.00
C TYR A 488 -11.34 -20.06 8.03
N TRP A 489 -11.60 -19.51 6.86
CA TRP A 489 -12.53 -18.41 6.65
C TRP A 489 -13.45 -18.72 5.48
N GLN A 490 -14.58 -18.05 5.42
CA GLN A 490 -15.56 -18.27 4.35
C GLN A 490 -14.92 -18.09 2.98
N TRP A 491 -15.17 -19.03 2.08
CA TRP A 491 -14.69 -19.13 0.71
C TRP A 491 -13.18 -19.45 0.57
N LYS A 492 -12.43 -19.63 1.63
CA LYS A 492 -11.08 -20.20 1.54
C LYS A 492 -11.12 -21.52 0.80
N GLY A 493 -10.34 -21.62 -0.31
CA GLY A 493 -10.31 -22.81 -1.16
C GLY A 493 -11.62 -23.08 -1.91
N GLY A 494 -12.54 -22.10 -2.03
CA GLY A 494 -13.80 -22.22 -2.75
C GLY A 494 -14.91 -22.98 -1.99
N SER A 495 -14.86 -22.99 -0.67
CA SER A 495 -15.90 -23.59 0.18
C SER A 495 -16.49 -22.55 1.13
N VAL A 496 -17.82 -22.52 1.29
CA VAL A 496 -18.51 -21.58 2.20
C VAL A 496 -17.90 -21.60 3.60
N ASN A 497 -17.61 -22.77 4.16
CA ASN A 497 -17.00 -22.89 5.49
C ASN A 497 -15.46 -22.85 5.47
N GLY A 498 -14.87 -22.62 4.30
CA GLY A 498 -13.43 -22.69 4.09
C GLY A 498 -12.89 -24.13 4.13
N LYS A 499 -11.79 -24.34 3.48
CA LYS A 499 -11.00 -25.58 3.55
C LYS A 499 -9.52 -25.27 3.48
N GLN A 500 -8.69 -26.26 3.77
CA GLN A 500 -7.26 -26.15 3.62
C GLN A 500 -6.87 -25.87 2.16
N ILE A 501 -5.90 -25.00 1.97
CA ILE A 501 -5.28 -24.69 0.69
C ILE A 501 -3.80 -25.09 0.72
N ASP A 502 -3.24 -25.39 -0.43
CA ASP A 502 -1.83 -25.77 -0.57
C ASP A 502 -0.89 -24.64 -0.11
N SER A 503 0.26 -24.99 0.44
CA SER A 503 1.30 -24.04 0.87
C SER A 503 1.88 -23.22 -0.29
N LYS A 504 1.78 -23.70 -1.55
CA LYS A 504 2.20 -22.91 -2.72
C LYS A 504 1.51 -21.53 -2.79
N TYR A 505 0.27 -21.44 -2.28
CA TYR A 505 -0.49 -20.19 -2.24
C TYR A 505 0.07 -19.15 -1.25
N ASN A 506 1.08 -19.49 -0.43
CA ASN A 506 1.84 -18.51 0.35
C ASN A 506 2.69 -17.57 -0.54
N LEU A 507 2.91 -17.93 -1.80
CA LEU A 507 3.46 -17.06 -2.83
C LEU A 507 2.49 -16.99 -4.01
N PHE A 508 2.50 -15.87 -4.72
CA PHE A 508 1.87 -15.82 -6.03
C PHE A 508 2.77 -16.49 -7.07
N ALA A 509 2.15 -17.01 -8.11
CA ALA A 509 2.87 -17.46 -9.28
C ALA A 509 3.61 -16.29 -9.93
N ILE A 510 4.81 -16.54 -10.43
CA ILE A 510 5.47 -15.61 -11.35
C ILE A 510 4.63 -15.57 -12.64
N PRO A 511 4.24 -14.39 -13.16
CA PRO A 511 3.45 -14.33 -14.39
C PRO A 511 4.10 -15.12 -15.52
N ASN A 512 3.33 -15.96 -16.21
CA ASN A 512 3.85 -16.85 -17.26
C ASN A 512 4.59 -16.08 -18.39
N SER A 513 4.19 -14.80 -18.63
CA SER A 513 4.81 -13.90 -19.60
C SER A 513 6.26 -13.52 -19.29
N VAL A 514 6.74 -13.69 -18.05
CA VAL A 514 8.11 -13.36 -17.65
C VAL A 514 8.95 -14.59 -17.30
N VAL A 515 8.35 -15.77 -17.23
CA VAL A 515 9.09 -17.04 -17.01
C VAL A 515 10.02 -17.30 -18.20
N SER A 516 11.28 -17.63 -17.91
CA SER A 516 12.32 -17.81 -18.92
C SER A 516 13.41 -18.80 -18.42
N GLU A 517 14.50 -18.90 -19.17
CA GLU A 517 15.67 -19.69 -18.72
C GLU A 517 16.28 -19.14 -17.42
N THR A 518 16.20 -17.83 -17.19
CA THR A 518 16.80 -17.16 -16.03
C THR A 518 15.80 -16.79 -14.94
N ILE A 519 14.49 -16.90 -15.21
CA ILE A 519 13.42 -16.62 -14.25
C ILE A 519 12.51 -17.86 -14.17
N LYS A 520 12.60 -18.57 -13.06
CA LYS A 520 11.85 -19.80 -12.82
C LYS A 520 10.56 -19.55 -12.06
N GLN A 521 9.57 -20.37 -12.34
CA GLN A 521 8.30 -20.37 -11.62
C GLN A 521 8.49 -20.79 -10.15
N ASN A 522 7.63 -20.28 -9.27
CA ASN A 522 7.55 -20.72 -7.89
C ASN A 522 7.12 -22.21 -7.80
N PRO A 523 7.62 -22.98 -6.82
CA PRO A 523 7.26 -24.38 -6.67
C PRO A 523 5.74 -24.60 -6.57
N GLY A 524 5.23 -25.57 -7.34
CA GLY A 524 3.82 -25.97 -7.33
C GLY A 524 2.93 -25.29 -8.39
N TYR A 525 3.49 -24.32 -9.15
CA TYR A 525 2.81 -23.67 -10.28
C TYR A 525 3.30 -24.18 -11.62
#